data_53213b7c5d9fd8fe2b789769aac60230
#
_entry.id   53213b7c5d9fd8fe2b789769aac60230
#
_cell.length_a   1.000
_cell.length_b   1.000
_cell.length_c   1.000
_cell.angle_alpha   90.00
_cell.angle_beta   90.00
_cell.angle_gamma   90.00
#
_symmetry.space_group_name_H-M   'P 1'
#
loop_
_entity.id
_entity.type
_entity.pdbx_description
1 polymer ?
#
loop_
_entity_poly.entity_id
_entity_poly.type
_entity_poly.pdbx_seq_one_letter_code
_entity_poly.pdbx_strand_id
1 'polypeptide(L)'
;SDLVLGLVKPEHFSYGNANAARKAMQPIADYLGVTVEDVATQILTRAYEKISPVILELAEKYKLEKDQISLVGVGGGATSLIGFCADKMKINYSVPENAEVISSIGVALAMVRDVVERVVPNPTAEDIRSIKQEAVDKAVESGASPDTVEVHIEIDQQTSKLTAIALGSTEVKTADLMKECTYEEARQLAAENMRKKENEIELVCQIPNFWVFQAAEKDKRPVRILDKKGFIKVQRTDGVAVQTKAASYRSAVSKMWEELAVYKADSILRPDYYICAGARVMDFGGSTELEQILMLIDVEMQALDPNMDIIVVGAKSSL
;
A
#
# COMPACT_ATOMS: atom_id res chain seq x y z
N SER A 1 30.62 5.67 -0.56
CA SER A 1 30.17 6.85 -1.33
C SER A 1 29.34 7.80 -0.47
N ASP A 2 28.33 7.30 0.20
CA ASP A 2 27.42 8.02 1.08
C ASP A 2 28.13 8.74 2.25
N LEU A 3 29.07 8.08 2.93
CA LEU A 3 29.90 8.69 3.97
C LEU A 3 30.76 9.85 3.43
N VAL A 4 31.34 9.68 2.24
CA VAL A 4 32.17 10.70 1.58
C VAL A 4 31.35 11.94 1.26
N LEU A 5 30.09 11.75 0.85
CA LEU A 5 29.16 12.83 0.52
C LEU A 5 28.37 13.36 1.72
N GLY A 6 28.62 12.84 2.93
CA GLY A 6 27.93 13.27 4.16
C GLY A 6 26.44 12.92 4.20
N LEU A 7 26.01 11.90 3.46
CA LEU A 7 24.61 11.47 3.40
C LEU A 7 24.17 10.61 4.58
N VAL A 8 25.13 10.09 5.37
CA VAL A 8 24.89 9.29 6.58
C VAL A 8 25.19 10.14 7.79
N LYS A 9 24.25 10.26 8.71
CA LYS A 9 24.42 11.01 9.96
C LYS A 9 25.27 10.24 10.96
N PRO A 10 26.08 10.93 11.81
CA PRO A 10 26.96 10.28 12.77
C PRO A 10 26.28 9.32 13.77
N GLU A 11 25.04 9.61 14.15
CA GLU A 11 24.24 8.81 15.05
C GLU A 11 23.67 7.53 14.42
N HIS A 12 23.79 7.39 13.10
CA HIS A 12 23.25 6.23 12.40
C HIS A 12 24.15 5.01 12.56
N PHE A 13 23.55 3.82 12.75
CA PHE A 13 24.28 2.55 12.96
C PHE A 13 25.26 2.22 11.83
N SER A 14 25.01 2.65 10.60
CA SER A 14 25.89 2.43 9.44
C SER A 14 26.98 3.48 9.30
N TYR A 15 27.07 4.44 10.22
CA TYR A 15 28.11 5.47 10.16
C TYR A 15 29.49 4.87 10.41
N GLY A 16 30.38 5.06 9.45
CA GLY A 16 31.74 4.55 9.47
C GLY A 16 32.79 5.65 9.50
N ASN A 17 34.02 5.28 9.20
CA ASN A 17 35.12 6.25 9.13
C ASN A 17 35.18 6.93 7.76
N ALA A 18 34.69 8.16 7.66
CA ALA A 18 34.67 8.94 6.43
C ALA A 18 36.09 9.20 5.85
N ASN A 19 37.09 9.38 6.71
CA ASN A 19 38.49 9.57 6.26
C ASN A 19 39.07 8.28 5.65
N ALA A 20 38.75 7.12 6.22
CA ALA A 20 39.12 5.84 5.63
C ALA A 20 38.43 5.59 4.29
N ALA A 21 37.15 5.95 4.17
CA ALA A 21 36.40 5.88 2.91
C ALA A 21 37.01 6.79 1.84
N ARG A 22 37.40 8.03 2.18
CA ARG A 22 38.08 8.95 1.28
C ARG A 22 39.41 8.37 0.80
N LYS A 23 40.25 7.88 1.72
CA LYS A 23 41.53 7.25 1.37
C LYS A 23 41.37 6.06 0.45
N ALA A 24 40.32 5.23 0.67
CA ALA A 24 40.05 4.08 -0.18
C ALA A 24 39.61 4.45 -1.60
N MET A 25 38.96 5.61 -1.78
CA MET A 25 38.53 6.10 -3.09
C MET A 25 39.61 6.94 -3.81
N GLN A 26 40.62 7.42 -3.09
CA GLN A 26 41.66 8.29 -3.66
C GLN A 26 42.35 7.68 -4.89
N PRO A 27 42.77 6.38 -4.91
CA PRO A 27 43.40 5.80 -6.10
C PRO A 27 42.52 5.84 -7.36
N ILE A 28 41.20 5.70 -7.19
CA ILE A 28 40.26 5.78 -8.32
C ILE A 28 40.15 7.24 -8.80
N ALA A 29 40.08 8.19 -7.87
CA ALA A 29 40.04 9.63 -8.19
C ALA A 29 41.29 10.06 -8.94
N ASP A 30 42.44 9.65 -8.46
CA ASP A 30 43.74 9.93 -9.11
C ASP A 30 43.83 9.34 -10.54
N TYR A 31 43.37 8.09 -10.70
CA TYR A 31 43.34 7.42 -12.00
C TYR A 31 42.42 8.11 -13.01
N LEU A 32 41.24 8.58 -12.53
CA LEU A 32 40.25 9.26 -13.38
C LEU A 32 40.51 10.76 -13.53
N GLY A 33 41.45 11.34 -12.76
CA GLY A 33 41.72 12.78 -12.77
C GLY A 33 40.56 13.63 -12.23
N VAL A 34 39.79 13.13 -11.27
CA VAL A 34 38.65 13.80 -10.68
C VAL A 34 38.75 13.84 -9.15
N THR A 35 37.82 14.48 -8.46
CA THR A 35 37.81 14.50 -6.99
C THR A 35 37.24 13.21 -6.42
N VAL A 36 37.51 12.94 -5.15
CA VAL A 36 36.92 11.79 -4.42
C VAL A 36 35.39 11.91 -4.33
N GLU A 37 34.88 13.12 -4.20
CA GLU A 37 33.46 13.45 -4.21
C GLU A 37 32.83 13.15 -5.57
N ASP A 38 33.52 13.43 -6.67
CA ASP A 38 33.05 13.09 -8.02
C ASP A 38 32.95 11.57 -8.20
N VAL A 39 33.96 10.83 -7.74
CA VAL A 39 33.91 9.35 -7.74
C VAL A 39 32.73 8.85 -6.94
N ALA A 40 32.55 9.36 -5.72
CA ALA A 40 31.44 8.96 -4.85
C ALA A 40 30.08 9.26 -5.49
N THR A 41 29.94 10.43 -6.13
CA THR A 41 28.72 10.84 -6.83
C THR A 41 28.45 9.97 -8.05
N GLN A 42 29.48 9.65 -8.84
CA GLN A 42 29.33 8.74 -9.98
C GLN A 42 28.90 7.34 -9.57
N ILE A 43 29.45 6.80 -8.48
CA ILE A 43 29.04 5.48 -7.94
C ILE A 43 27.55 5.48 -7.58
N LEU A 44 27.09 6.49 -6.83
CA LEU A 44 25.67 6.58 -6.45
C LEU A 44 24.76 6.85 -7.66
N THR A 45 25.24 7.64 -8.62
CA THR A 45 24.49 7.88 -9.87
C THR A 45 24.32 6.59 -10.67
N ARG A 46 25.35 5.77 -10.79
CA ARG A 46 25.26 4.47 -11.48
C ARG A 46 24.31 3.49 -10.76
N ALA A 47 24.32 3.52 -9.42
CA ALA A 47 23.35 2.74 -8.65
C ALA A 47 21.92 3.24 -8.88
N TYR A 48 21.72 4.55 -8.85
CA TYR A 48 20.43 5.18 -9.13
C TYR A 48 19.89 4.82 -10.53
N GLU A 49 20.72 4.89 -11.57
CA GLU A 49 20.34 4.53 -12.93
C GLU A 49 19.82 3.09 -13.07
N LYS A 50 20.27 2.18 -12.19
CA LYS A 50 19.78 0.79 -12.14
C LYS A 50 18.51 0.61 -11.33
N ILE A 51 18.34 1.42 -10.29
CA ILE A 51 17.24 1.28 -9.33
C ILE A 51 16.00 2.06 -9.78
N SER A 52 16.17 3.25 -10.32
CA SER A 52 15.06 4.14 -10.68
C SER A 52 14.05 3.51 -11.66
N PRO A 53 14.44 2.73 -12.70
CA PRO A 53 13.46 2.08 -13.55
C PRO A 53 12.57 1.08 -12.80
N VAL A 54 13.15 0.34 -11.83
CA VAL A 54 12.40 -0.61 -11.02
C VAL A 54 11.40 0.10 -10.11
N ILE A 55 11.79 1.24 -9.52
CA ILE A 55 10.87 2.05 -8.70
C ILE A 55 9.69 2.54 -9.56
N LEU A 56 9.97 3.02 -10.78
CA LEU A 56 8.93 3.50 -11.69
C LEU A 56 8.01 2.36 -12.16
N GLU A 57 8.57 1.21 -12.51
CA GLU A 57 7.78 0.01 -12.86
C GLU A 57 6.84 -0.42 -11.73
N LEU A 58 7.34 -0.45 -10.49
CA LEU A 58 6.51 -0.74 -9.32
C LEU A 58 5.44 0.32 -9.10
N ALA A 59 5.78 1.60 -9.26
CA ALA A 59 4.81 2.69 -9.13
C ALA A 59 3.70 2.57 -10.17
N GLU A 60 4.02 2.23 -11.41
CA GLU A 60 3.06 1.98 -12.48
C GLU A 60 2.20 0.76 -12.17
N LYS A 61 2.83 -0.36 -11.78
CA LYS A 61 2.12 -1.60 -11.40
C LYS A 61 1.10 -1.39 -10.29
N TYR A 62 1.46 -0.60 -9.28
CA TYR A 62 0.57 -0.28 -8.15
C TYR A 62 -0.22 1.02 -8.35
N LYS A 63 -0.19 1.60 -9.55
CA LYS A 63 -0.93 2.81 -9.93
C LYS A 63 -0.70 3.98 -8.98
N LEU A 64 0.55 4.14 -8.50
CA LEU A 64 0.94 5.24 -7.64
C LEU A 64 1.26 6.49 -8.45
N GLU A 65 0.65 7.61 -8.10
CA GLU A 65 1.07 8.91 -8.63
C GLU A 65 2.37 9.36 -7.95
N LYS A 66 3.13 10.23 -8.60
CA LYS A 66 4.46 10.65 -8.13
C LYS A 66 4.46 11.21 -6.71
N ASP A 67 3.41 11.90 -6.32
CA ASP A 67 3.24 12.47 -4.99
C ASP A 67 2.88 11.43 -3.92
N GLN A 68 2.45 10.24 -4.32
CA GLN A 68 2.16 9.11 -3.44
C GLN A 68 3.38 8.20 -3.21
N ILE A 69 4.41 8.33 -4.05
CA ILE A 69 5.61 7.50 -3.93
C ILE A 69 6.42 7.98 -2.71
N SER A 70 6.65 7.07 -1.78
CA SER A 70 7.59 7.26 -0.68
C SER A 70 8.51 6.04 -0.58
N LEU A 71 9.82 6.29 -0.52
CA LEU A 71 10.79 5.21 -0.36
C LEU A 71 11.01 4.94 1.13
N VAL A 72 10.98 3.67 1.52
CA VAL A 72 11.33 3.25 2.88
C VAL A 72 12.60 2.43 2.80
N GLY A 73 13.66 2.94 3.42
CA GLY A 73 14.95 2.25 3.47
C GLY A 73 15.00 1.27 4.63
N VAL A 74 15.28 -0.01 4.34
CA VAL A 74 15.40 -1.07 5.35
C VAL A 74 16.64 -1.93 5.08
N GLY A 75 17.13 -2.61 6.12
CA GLY A 75 18.35 -3.40 6.08
C GLY A 75 19.63 -2.59 6.27
N GLY A 76 20.76 -3.26 6.37
CA GLY A 76 22.06 -2.67 6.69
C GLY A 76 22.58 -1.62 5.70
N GLY A 77 22.12 -1.62 4.45
CA GLY A 77 22.49 -0.66 3.41
C GLY A 77 21.46 0.44 3.14
N ALA A 78 20.42 0.54 3.94
CA ALA A 78 19.26 1.40 3.70
C ALA A 78 19.63 2.88 3.47
N THR A 79 20.53 3.42 4.27
CA THR A 79 20.94 4.84 4.19
C THR A 79 21.80 5.17 2.99
N SER A 80 22.47 4.17 2.38
CA SER A 80 23.45 4.41 1.34
C SER A 80 22.87 4.93 0.03
N LEU A 81 21.66 4.51 -0.31
CA LEU A 81 21.07 4.80 -1.63
C LEU A 81 19.73 5.51 -1.55
N ILE A 82 18.93 5.25 -0.51
CA ILE A 82 17.53 5.69 -0.48
C ILE A 82 17.42 7.22 -0.53
N GLY A 83 18.18 7.94 0.31
CA GLY A 83 18.18 9.40 0.31
C GLY A 83 18.64 9.99 -1.02
N PHE A 84 19.69 9.44 -1.62
CA PHE A 84 20.19 9.88 -2.92
C PHE A 84 19.18 9.65 -4.05
N CYS A 85 18.54 8.47 -4.07
CA CYS A 85 17.49 8.14 -5.05
C CYS A 85 16.28 9.06 -4.89
N ALA A 86 15.83 9.28 -3.66
CA ALA A 86 14.67 10.12 -3.36
C ALA A 86 14.90 11.58 -3.79
N ASP A 87 16.09 12.11 -3.51
CA ASP A 87 16.48 13.47 -3.93
C ASP A 87 16.48 13.60 -5.46
N LYS A 88 17.10 12.64 -6.17
CA LYS A 88 17.12 12.62 -7.64
C LYS A 88 15.73 12.51 -8.25
N MET A 89 14.83 11.72 -7.67
CA MET A 89 13.47 11.52 -8.14
C MET A 89 12.51 12.62 -7.64
N LYS A 90 12.92 13.42 -6.65
CA LYS A 90 12.08 14.40 -5.95
C LYS A 90 10.83 13.76 -5.35
N ILE A 91 11.03 12.71 -4.57
CA ILE A 91 10.01 11.98 -3.83
C ILE A 91 10.41 11.88 -2.35
N ASN A 92 9.47 11.49 -1.50
CA ASN A 92 9.74 11.34 -0.08
C ASN A 92 10.53 10.05 0.21
N TYR A 93 11.25 10.05 1.33
CA TYR A 93 11.85 8.83 1.86
C TYR A 93 11.88 8.87 3.39
N SER A 94 11.99 7.68 3.98
CA SER A 94 12.25 7.50 5.41
C SER A 94 13.15 6.29 5.63
N VAL A 95 13.89 6.31 6.72
CA VAL A 95 14.61 5.15 7.25
C VAL A 95 14.12 4.99 8.67
N PRO A 96 13.30 3.96 8.95
CA PRO A 96 12.71 3.77 10.27
C PRO A 96 13.76 3.40 11.32
N GLU A 97 13.40 3.59 12.58
CA GLU A 97 14.18 3.08 13.69
C GLU A 97 14.30 1.56 13.60
N ASN A 98 15.47 1.00 13.91
CA ASN A 98 15.80 -0.42 13.79
C ASN A 98 15.73 -0.96 12.34
N ALA A 99 15.89 -0.09 11.34
CA ALA A 99 15.89 -0.49 9.93
C ALA A 99 16.89 -1.60 9.61
N GLU A 100 18.02 -1.66 10.32
CA GLU A 100 19.08 -2.66 10.15
C GLU A 100 18.65 -4.08 10.52
N VAL A 101 17.70 -4.23 11.46
CA VAL A 101 17.19 -5.52 11.94
C VAL A 101 15.76 -5.81 11.47
N ILE A 102 15.22 -4.99 10.58
CA ILE A 102 13.83 -5.09 10.14
C ILE A 102 13.52 -6.47 9.51
N SER A 103 14.50 -7.09 8.85
CA SER A 103 14.34 -8.42 8.28
C SER A 103 14.12 -9.47 9.37
N SER A 104 14.83 -9.38 10.50
CA SER A 104 14.65 -10.27 11.65
C SER A 104 13.30 -10.02 12.32
N ILE A 105 12.90 -8.76 12.47
CA ILE A 105 11.56 -8.38 12.96
C ILE A 105 10.50 -8.92 12.01
N GLY A 106 10.67 -8.73 10.70
CA GLY A 106 9.75 -9.22 9.68
C GLY A 106 9.59 -10.74 9.69
N VAL A 107 10.68 -11.49 9.90
CA VAL A 107 10.61 -12.97 10.05
C VAL A 107 9.85 -13.35 11.32
N ALA A 108 10.07 -12.64 12.44
CA ALA A 108 9.34 -12.90 13.68
C ALA A 108 7.83 -12.55 13.58
N LEU A 109 7.49 -11.59 12.70
CA LEU A 109 6.12 -11.16 12.43
C LEU A 109 5.60 -11.72 11.09
N ALA A 110 6.29 -12.73 10.53
CA ALA A 110 6.02 -13.22 9.17
C ALA A 110 4.53 -13.54 8.98
N MET A 111 3.97 -12.93 7.94
CA MET A 111 2.64 -13.28 7.46
C MET A 111 2.73 -14.52 6.59
N VAL A 112 1.86 -15.46 6.85
CA VAL A 112 1.61 -16.58 5.94
C VAL A 112 0.91 -16.04 4.70
N ARG A 113 1.38 -16.43 3.53
CA ARG A 113 0.75 -16.08 2.25
C ARG A 113 0.59 -17.34 1.41
N ASP A 114 -0.64 -17.71 1.15
CA ASP A 114 -0.99 -18.81 0.24
C ASP A 114 -1.82 -18.31 -0.93
N VAL A 115 -1.64 -18.95 -2.08
CA VAL A 115 -2.33 -18.59 -3.32
C VAL A 115 -2.98 -19.84 -3.90
N VAL A 116 -4.27 -19.73 -4.22
CA VAL A 116 -5.02 -20.75 -4.93
C VAL A 116 -5.46 -20.18 -6.27
N GLU A 117 -5.22 -20.90 -7.35
CA GLU A 117 -5.59 -20.49 -8.70
C GLU A 117 -6.43 -21.59 -9.37
N ARG A 118 -7.47 -21.18 -10.07
CA ARG A 118 -8.31 -22.06 -10.90
C ARG A 118 -8.63 -21.38 -12.22
N VAL A 119 -8.73 -22.16 -13.28
CA VAL A 119 -9.26 -21.67 -14.56
C VAL A 119 -10.75 -21.96 -14.56
N VAL A 120 -11.56 -20.91 -14.43
CA VAL A 120 -13.03 -21.01 -14.39
C VAL A 120 -13.61 -19.92 -15.30
N PRO A 121 -14.08 -20.30 -16.51
CA PRO A 121 -14.77 -19.37 -17.38
C PRO A 121 -16.07 -18.89 -16.72
N ASN A 122 -16.26 -17.59 -16.56
CA ASN A 122 -17.43 -16.97 -15.92
C ASN A 122 -17.70 -17.53 -14.50
N PRO A 123 -16.83 -17.23 -13.52
CA PRO A 123 -16.95 -17.78 -12.17
C PRO A 123 -18.26 -17.36 -11.51
N THR A 124 -18.92 -18.31 -10.84
CA THR A 124 -20.12 -18.10 -10.05
C THR A 124 -19.78 -17.70 -8.61
N ALA A 125 -20.77 -17.23 -7.86
CA ALA A 125 -20.59 -16.96 -6.43
C ALA A 125 -20.17 -18.21 -5.62
N GLU A 126 -20.56 -19.42 -6.09
CA GLU A 126 -20.13 -20.68 -5.47
C GLU A 126 -18.65 -20.98 -5.74
N ASP A 127 -18.18 -20.73 -6.95
CA ASP A 127 -16.76 -20.88 -7.30
C ASP A 127 -15.90 -19.95 -6.46
N ILE A 128 -16.34 -18.70 -6.27
CA ILE A 128 -15.65 -17.70 -5.44
C ILE A 128 -15.61 -18.14 -3.97
N ARG A 129 -16.73 -18.62 -3.40
CA ARG A 129 -16.78 -19.13 -2.01
C ARG A 129 -15.85 -20.34 -1.85
N SER A 130 -15.88 -21.26 -2.79
CA SER A 130 -15.07 -22.48 -2.76
C SER A 130 -13.58 -22.18 -2.79
N ILE A 131 -13.10 -21.32 -3.71
CA ILE A 131 -11.68 -20.98 -3.81
C ILE A 131 -11.23 -20.14 -2.60
N LYS A 132 -12.10 -19.28 -2.08
CA LYS A 132 -11.84 -18.50 -0.87
C LYS A 132 -11.62 -19.42 0.33
N GLN A 133 -12.51 -20.39 0.55
CA GLN A 133 -12.38 -21.34 1.66
C GLN A 133 -11.11 -22.18 1.53
N GLU A 134 -10.80 -22.68 0.32
CA GLU A 134 -9.56 -23.42 0.09
C GLU A 134 -8.31 -22.58 0.39
N ALA A 135 -8.30 -21.29 0.05
CA ALA A 135 -7.19 -20.40 0.36
C ALA A 135 -7.03 -20.16 1.87
N VAL A 136 -8.16 -20.00 2.60
CA VAL A 136 -8.15 -19.91 4.07
C VAL A 136 -7.56 -21.18 4.69
N ASP A 137 -8.05 -22.36 4.27
CA ASP A 137 -7.63 -23.64 4.81
C ASP A 137 -6.11 -23.84 4.60
N LYS A 138 -5.60 -23.53 3.41
CA LYS A 138 -4.16 -23.60 3.12
C LYS A 138 -3.34 -22.63 3.96
N ALA A 139 -3.78 -21.39 4.14
CA ALA A 139 -3.07 -20.43 4.97
C ALA A 139 -3.03 -20.89 6.44
N VAL A 140 -4.12 -21.48 6.94
CA VAL A 140 -4.17 -22.04 8.29
C VAL A 140 -3.24 -23.27 8.42
N GLU A 141 -3.23 -24.17 7.44
CA GLU A 141 -2.29 -25.30 7.38
C GLU A 141 -0.83 -24.82 7.35
N SER A 142 -0.55 -23.71 6.70
CA SER A 142 0.76 -23.06 6.65
C SER A 142 1.11 -22.31 7.95
N GLY A 143 0.23 -22.28 8.94
CA GLY A 143 0.48 -21.74 10.28
C GLY A 143 -0.13 -20.38 10.57
N ALA A 144 -1.02 -19.87 9.72
CA ALA A 144 -1.78 -18.65 10.01
C ALA A 144 -2.83 -18.90 11.10
N SER A 145 -3.01 -17.94 12.00
CA SER A 145 -4.15 -17.94 12.91
C SER A 145 -5.44 -17.70 12.14
N PRO A 146 -6.47 -18.56 12.25
CA PRO A 146 -7.70 -18.44 11.47
C PRO A 146 -8.36 -17.06 11.53
N ASP A 147 -8.29 -16.40 12.69
CA ASP A 147 -8.89 -15.09 12.94
C ASP A 147 -8.17 -13.94 12.22
N THR A 148 -6.96 -14.20 11.70
CA THR A 148 -6.13 -13.19 11.04
C THR A 148 -6.12 -13.34 9.52
N VAL A 149 -6.74 -14.40 8.97
CA VAL A 149 -6.68 -14.68 7.54
C VAL A 149 -7.61 -13.74 6.78
N GLU A 150 -7.00 -12.95 5.88
CA GLU A 150 -7.70 -12.13 4.90
C GLU A 150 -7.50 -12.73 3.51
N VAL A 151 -8.54 -12.75 2.69
CA VAL A 151 -8.47 -13.31 1.33
C VAL A 151 -8.84 -12.24 0.31
N HIS A 152 -7.94 -12.02 -0.64
CA HIS A 152 -8.18 -11.19 -1.81
C HIS A 152 -8.48 -12.08 -3.02
N ILE A 153 -9.52 -11.72 -3.81
CA ILE A 153 -9.95 -12.46 -4.99
C ILE A 153 -9.69 -11.62 -6.24
N GLU A 154 -9.00 -12.20 -7.20
CA GLU A 154 -8.75 -11.60 -8.51
C GLU A 154 -9.43 -12.46 -9.59
N ILE A 155 -10.11 -11.81 -10.55
CA ILE A 155 -10.72 -12.45 -11.71
C ILE A 155 -10.09 -11.87 -12.97
N ASP A 156 -9.32 -12.66 -13.67
CA ASP A 156 -8.80 -12.33 -15.00
C ASP A 156 -9.68 -12.96 -16.09
N GLN A 157 -10.46 -12.12 -16.75
CA GLN A 157 -11.37 -12.57 -17.82
C GLN A 157 -10.62 -13.02 -19.08
N GLN A 158 -9.46 -12.45 -19.38
CA GLN A 158 -8.72 -12.78 -20.60
C GLN A 158 -8.18 -14.21 -20.53
N THR A 159 -7.69 -14.61 -19.37
CA THR A 159 -7.17 -15.94 -19.10
C THR A 159 -8.20 -16.87 -18.44
N SER A 160 -9.39 -16.38 -18.14
CA SER A 160 -10.41 -17.08 -17.35
C SER A 160 -9.89 -17.59 -15.99
N LYS A 161 -8.95 -16.86 -15.38
CA LYS A 161 -8.27 -17.24 -14.17
C LYS A 161 -8.94 -16.60 -12.95
N LEU A 162 -9.30 -17.43 -12.00
CA LEU A 162 -9.77 -17.04 -10.67
C LEU A 162 -8.65 -17.31 -9.67
N THR A 163 -8.18 -16.27 -9.01
CA THR A 163 -7.07 -16.34 -8.04
C THR A 163 -7.56 -15.89 -6.67
N ALA A 164 -7.30 -16.68 -5.64
CA ALA A 164 -7.50 -16.33 -4.23
C ALA A 164 -6.14 -16.22 -3.54
N ILE A 165 -5.86 -15.08 -2.95
CA ILE A 165 -4.64 -14.79 -2.21
C ILE A 165 -5.01 -14.65 -0.74
N ALA A 166 -4.63 -15.64 0.09
CA ALA A 166 -4.83 -15.60 1.53
C ALA A 166 -3.58 -15.08 2.23
N LEU A 167 -3.78 -14.13 3.13
CA LEU A 167 -2.75 -13.55 3.99
C LEU A 167 -3.18 -13.69 5.45
N GLY A 168 -2.31 -14.22 6.31
CA GLY A 168 -2.60 -14.37 7.72
C GLY A 168 -1.34 -14.24 8.57
N SER A 169 -1.46 -13.83 9.83
CA SER A 169 -0.36 -13.78 10.77
C SER A 169 -0.28 -15.05 11.61
N THR A 170 0.92 -15.45 12.00
CA THR A 170 1.12 -16.46 13.05
C THR A 170 0.72 -15.88 14.41
N GLU A 171 0.34 -16.72 15.37
CA GLU A 171 0.00 -16.28 16.75
C GLU A 171 1.23 -15.75 17.52
N VAL A 172 1.74 -14.61 17.14
CA VAL A 172 2.65 -13.86 18.01
C VAL A 172 1.84 -12.76 18.68
N LYS A 173 1.42 -13.00 19.90
CA LYS A 173 0.79 -11.99 20.76
C LYS A 173 1.83 -10.95 21.16
N THR A 174 2.03 -9.95 20.33
CA THR A 174 2.83 -8.76 20.68
C THR A 174 1.91 -7.75 21.38
N ALA A 175 1.76 -7.90 22.69
CA ALA A 175 0.90 -7.01 23.51
C ALA A 175 1.34 -5.54 23.50
N ASP A 176 2.58 -5.22 23.14
CA ASP A 176 3.17 -3.87 23.26
C ASP A 176 3.31 -3.07 21.94
N LEU A 177 2.95 -3.63 20.80
CA LEU A 177 3.04 -2.92 19.50
C LEU A 177 1.76 -2.15 19.12
N MET A 178 0.79 -1.98 20.05
CA MET A 178 -0.54 -1.53 19.68
C MET A 178 -1.09 -0.43 20.57
N LYS A 179 -0.37 0.68 20.67
CA LYS A 179 -1.00 1.92 21.12
C LYS A 179 -2.05 2.31 20.09
N GLU A 180 -3.31 2.44 20.51
CA GLU A 180 -4.34 3.01 19.64
C GLU A 180 -3.99 4.44 19.30
N CYS A 181 -4.10 4.78 18.03
CA CYS A 181 -3.94 6.12 17.50
C CYS A 181 -5.17 6.95 17.89
N THR A 182 -4.95 8.15 18.37
CA THR A 182 -6.04 9.10 18.63
C THR A 182 -6.60 9.65 17.29
N TYR A 183 -7.76 10.28 17.37
CA TYR A 183 -8.34 10.94 16.19
C TYR A 183 -7.43 12.07 15.67
N GLU A 184 -6.83 12.84 16.57
CA GLU A 184 -5.92 13.94 16.23
C GLU A 184 -4.65 13.42 15.55
N GLU A 185 -4.05 12.34 16.09
CA GLU A 185 -2.90 11.68 15.48
C GLU A 185 -3.26 11.11 14.09
N ALA A 186 -4.42 10.46 13.94
CA ALA A 186 -4.88 9.93 12.66
C ALA A 186 -5.12 11.04 11.63
N ARG A 187 -5.69 12.18 12.06
CA ARG A 187 -5.91 13.35 11.20
C ARG A 187 -4.58 13.95 10.75
N GLN A 188 -3.62 14.09 11.64
CA GLN A 188 -2.28 14.56 11.31
C GLN A 188 -1.62 13.65 10.29
N LEU A 189 -1.62 12.32 10.51
CA LEU A 189 -1.05 11.32 9.60
C LEU A 189 -1.71 11.39 8.21
N ALA A 190 -3.03 11.53 8.15
CA ALA A 190 -3.75 11.69 6.89
C ALA A 190 -3.35 12.96 6.16
N ALA A 191 -3.26 14.10 6.88
CA ALA A 191 -2.87 15.38 6.31
C ALA A 191 -1.43 15.35 5.77
N GLU A 192 -0.49 14.84 6.55
CA GLU A 192 0.91 14.68 6.14
C GLU A 192 1.03 13.81 4.88
N ASN A 193 0.34 12.67 4.85
CA ASN A 193 0.34 11.79 3.69
C ASN A 193 -0.28 12.43 2.44
N MET A 194 -1.32 13.23 2.60
CA MET A 194 -1.93 14.01 1.51
C MET A 194 -1.14 15.27 1.16
N ARG A 195 -0.08 15.63 1.93
CA ARG A 195 0.66 16.90 1.81
C ARG A 195 -0.25 18.12 1.94
N LYS A 196 -1.17 18.05 2.88
CA LYS A 196 -2.14 19.08 3.23
C LYS A 196 -1.95 19.54 4.66
N LYS A 197 -2.54 20.68 5.00
CA LYS A 197 -2.71 21.08 6.38
C LYS A 197 -3.91 20.35 6.97
N GLU A 198 -3.92 20.14 8.28
CA GLU A 198 -5.02 19.46 8.96
C GLU A 198 -6.40 20.14 8.74
N ASN A 199 -6.42 21.46 8.58
CA ASN A 199 -7.65 22.21 8.30
C ASN A 199 -8.12 22.13 6.84
N GLU A 200 -7.34 21.51 5.96
CA GLU A 200 -7.69 21.27 4.54
C GLU A 200 -8.24 19.87 4.29
N ILE A 201 -8.32 19.05 5.34
CA ILE A 201 -8.89 17.70 5.27
C ILE A 201 -10.10 17.56 6.18
N GLU A 202 -11.04 16.74 5.76
CA GLU A 202 -12.28 16.47 6.48
C GLU A 202 -12.41 14.98 6.80
N LEU A 203 -12.98 14.66 7.96
CA LEU A 203 -13.45 13.32 8.27
C LEU A 203 -14.79 13.11 7.57
N VAL A 204 -14.82 12.26 6.54
CA VAL A 204 -16.05 12.02 5.76
C VAL A 204 -16.83 10.80 6.24
N CYS A 205 -16.15 9.80 6.77
CA CYS A 205 -16.77 8.58 7.33
C CYS A 205 -15.98 8.05 8.52
N GLN A 206 -16.70 7.40 9.45
CA GLN A 206 -16.09 6.73 10.60
C GLN A 206 -16.91 5.52 11.03
N ILE A 207 -16.24 4.40 11.27
CA ILE A 207 -16.75 3.23 12.00
C ILE A 207 -15.77 2.88 13.13
N PRO A 208 -16.09 1.97 14.05
CA PRO A 208 -15.25 1.72 15.25
C PRO A 208 -13.77 1.51 14.96
N ASN A 209 -13.41 0.85 13.86
CA ASN A 209 -12.02 0.50 13.54
C ASN A 209 -11.38 1.36 12.44
N PHE A 210 -12.12 2.26 11.78
CA PHE A 210 -11.61 3.03 10.65
C PHE A 210 -12.09 4.47 10.65
N TRP A 211 -11.19 5.34 10.18
CA TRP A 211 -11.49 6.71 9.77
C TRP A 211 -11.23 6.88 8.28
N VAL A 212 -12.08 7.62 7.61
CA VAL A 212 -11.87 8.03 6.22
C VAL A 212 -11.78 9.54 6.15
N PHE A 213 -10.60 10.02 5.79
CA PHE A 213 -10.33 11.43 5.56
C PHE A 213 -10.30 11.75 4.08
N GLN A 214 -10.79 12.93 3.73
CA GLN A 214 -10.81 13.44 2.37
C GLN A 214 -10.33 14.88 2.33
N ALA A 215 -9.64 15.27 1.25
CA ALA A 215 -9.36 16.67 0.94
C ALA A 215 -10.14 17.09 -0.30
N ALA A 216 -10.50 18.37 -0.37
CA ALA A 216 -11.07 18.95 -1.57
C ALA A 216 -9.98 19.66 -2.37
N GLU A 217 -9.78 19.24 -3.60
CA GLU A 217 -8.96 19.94 -4.59
C GLU A 217 -9.83 20.34 -5.77
N LYS A 218 -9.32 21.20 -6.64
CA LYS A 218 -10.09 21.76 -7.75
C LYS A 218 -10.74 20.69 -8.64
N ASP A 219 -9.99 19.61 -8.93
CA ASP A 219 -10.41 18.58 -9.86
C ASP A 219 -10.30 17.14 -9.28
N LYS A 220 -9.93 17.01 -8.00
CA LYS A 220 -9.68 15.72 -7.33
C LYS A 220 -10.15 15.74 -5.89
N ARG A 221 -10.42 14.56 -5.35
CA ARG A 221 -10.82 14.37 -3.95
C ARG A 221 -9.92 13.28 -3.33
N PRO A 222 -8.68 13.63 -2.95
CA PRO A 222 -7.80 12.67 -2.29
C PRO A 222 -8.48 12.04 -1.07
N VAL A 223 -8.40 10.71 -0.95
CA VAL A 223 -9.02 9.96 0.14
C VAL A 223 -8.01 9.05 0.82
N ARG A 224 -8.11 8.93 2.15
CA ARG A 224 -7.29 8.04 2.98
C ARG A 224 -8.18 7.27 3.93
N ILE A 225 -7.97 5.96 4.00
CA ILE A 225 -8.56 5.09 5.03
C ILE A 225 -7.45 4.78 6.04
N LEU A 226 -7.68 5.14 7.30
CA LEU A 226 -6.78 4.82 8.41
C LEU A 226 -7.47 3.88 9.40
N ASP A 227 -6.73 2.93 9.92
CA ASP A 227 -7.19 2.10 11.03
C ASP A 227 -6.91 2.76 12.39
N LYS A 228 -7.44 2.16 13.46
CA LYS A 228 -7.26 2.64 14.86
C LYS A 228 -5.81 2.57 15.35
N LYS A 229 -4.89 1.98 14.60
CA LYS A 229 -3.46 1.95 14.89
C LYS A 229 -2.68 3.04 14.16
N GLY A 230 -3.36 3.87 13.36
CA GLY A 230 -2.76 4.93 12.55
C GLY A 230 -2.17 4.45 11.21
N PHE A 231 -2.40 3.19 10.83
CA PHE A 231 -1.95 2.72 9.52
C PHE A 231 -2.89 3.17 8.40
N ILE A 232 -2.29 3.74 7.36
CA ILE A 232 -3.01 4.08 6.13
C ILE A 232 -3.23 2.78 5.34
N LYS A 233 -4.47 2.29 5.32
CA LYS A 233 -4.87 1.08 4.61
C LYS A 233 -5.12 1.31 3.13
N VAL A 234 -5.66 2.46 2.77
CA VAL A 234 -5.95 2.85 1.39
C VAL A 234 -5.59 4.30 1.19
N GLN A 235 -4.92 4.58 0.08
CA GLN A 235 -4.65 5.93 -0.39
C GLN A 235 -5.03 6.05 -1.87
N ARG A 236 -5.85 7.05 -2.21
CA ARG A 236 -6.27 7.34 -3.59
C ARG A 236 -6.28 8.84 -3.80
N THR A 237 -6.01 9.27 -5.04
CA THR A 237 -5.94 10.69 -5.43
C THR A 237 -7.31 11.27 -5.76
N ASP A 238 -8.28 10.44 -6.15
CA ASP A 238 -9.64 10.89 -6.41
C ASP A 238 -10.64 9.79 -6.07
N GLY A 239 -11.51 10.03 -5.11
CA GLY A 239 -12.50 9.07 -4.66
C GLY A 239 -13.64 9.70 -3.85
N VAL A 240 -14.63 8.90 -3.53
CA VAL A 240 -15.77 9.22 -2.67
C VAL A 240 -15.94 8.14 -1.62
N ALA A 241 -16.37 8.52 -0.44
CA ALA A 241 -16.67 7.62 0.66
C ALA A 241 -18.11 7.83 1.15
N VAL A 242 -18.79 6.74 1.48
CA VAL A 242 -20.15 6.76 2.05
C VAL A 242 -20.24 5.72 3.17
N GLN A 243 -20.72 6.15 4.32
CA GLN A 243 -21.09 5.25 5.41
C GLN A 243 -22.53 4.78 5.20
N THR A 244 -22.75 3.47 5.28
CA THR A 244 -24.05 2.85 5.06
C THR A 244 -24.18 1.56 5.87
N LYS A 245 -25.35 0.91 5.80
CA LYS A 245 -25.53 -0.44 6.34
C LYS A 245 -25.08 -1.51 5.35
N ALA A 246 -24.62 -2.64 5.84
CA ALA A 246 -24.22 -3.76 5.00
C ALA A 246 -25.33 -4.17 4.00
N ALA A 247 -26.60 -4.16 4.41
CA ALA A 247 -27.72 -4.45 3.52
C ALA A 247 -27.91 -3.44 2.36
N SER A 248 -27.33 -2.23 2.46
CA SER A 248 -27.55 -1.14 1.50
C SER A 248 -26.34 -0.88 0.58
N TYR A 249 -25.29 -1.69 0.65
CA TYR A 249 -24.05 -1.47 -0.10
C TYR A 249 -24.25 -1.38 -1.62
N ARG A 250 -25.17 -2.20 -2.20
CA ARG A 250 -25.43 -2.21 -3.65
C ARG A 250 -25.81 -0.83 -4.19
N SER A 251 -26.69 -0.13 -3.47
CA SER A 251 -27.11 1.24 -3.86
C SER A 251 -25.92 2.21 -3.81
N ALA A 252 -25.05 2.11 -2.80
CA ALA A 252 -23.88 2.96 -2.67
C ALA A 252 -22.87 2.70 -3.82
N VAL A 253 -22.56 1.43 -4.10
CA VAL A 253 -21.63 1.03 -5.17
C VAL A 253 -22.15 1.46 -6.53
N SER A 254 -23.43 1.21 -6.86
CA SER A 254 -24.02 1.59 -8.16
C SER A 254 -24.00 3.11 -8.37
N LYS A 255 -24.35 3.90 -7.33
CA LYS A 255 -24.30 5.35 -7.40
C LYS A 255 -22.87 5.89 -7.61
N MET A 256 -21.90 5.30 -6.91
CA MET A 256 -20.49 5.68 -7.09
C MET A 256 -19.97 5.30 -8.48
N TRP A 257 -20.45 4.19 -9.04
CA TRP A 257 -20.10 3.80 -10.42
C TRP A 257 -20.51 4.87 -11.42
N GLU A 258 -21.72 5.36 -11.35
CA GLU A 258 -22.23 6.42 -12.22
C GLU A 258 -21.41 7.72 -12.09
N GLU A 259 -20.95 8.04 -10.87
CA GLU A 259 -20.18 9.25 -10.59
C GLU A 259 -18.71 9.16 -11.01
N LEU A 260 -18.09 7.99 -10.82
CA LEU A 260 -16.64 7.84 -10.93
C LEU A 260 -16.17 7.18 -12.23
N ALA A 261 -17.02 6.46 -12.94
CA ALA A 261 -16.65 5.84 -14.20
C ALA A 261 -16.36 6.92 -15.26
N VAL A 262 -15.20 6.81 -15.91
CA VAL A 262 -14.79 7.74 -16.96
C VAL A 262 -14.88 7.03 -18.31
N TYR A 263 -15.76 7.51 -19.16
CA TYR A 263 -15.95 6.98 -20.52
C TYR A 263 -14.97 7.66 -21.47
N LYS A 264 -14.12 6.89 -22.12
CA LYS A 264 -13.24 7.32 -23.22
C LYS A 264 -13.75 6.74 -24.54
N ALA A 265 -13.25 7.25 -25.67
CA ALA A 265 -13.71 6.81 -26.99
C ALA A 265 -13.61 5.28 -27.17
N ASP A 266 -12.56 4.65 -26.64
CA ASP A 266 -12.27 3.23 -26.85
C ASP A 266 -12.21 2.40 -25.56
N SER A 267 -12.47 3.01 -24.39
CA SER A 267 -12.36 2.32 -23.11
C SER A 267 -13.18 3.00 -22.01
N ILE A 268 -13.52 2.23 -20.98
CA ILE A 268 -14.13 2.73 -19.76
C ILE A 268 -13.11 2.57 -18.64
N LEU A 269 -12.68 3.69 -18.05
CA LEU A 269 -11.93 3.67 -16.80
C LEU A 269 -12.92 3.46 -15.67
N ARG A 270 -12.77 2.37 -14.97
CA ARG A 270 -13.69 1.89 -13.94
C ARG A 270 -13.17 2.24 -12.56
N PRO A 271 -14.05 2.58 -11.60
CA PRO A 271 -13.61 2.83 -10.23
C PRO A 271 -13.16 1.54 -9.54
N ASP A 272 -12.15 1.68 -8.69
CA ASP A 272 -11.78 0.67 -7.69
C ASP A 272 -12.66 0.85 -6.45
N TYR A 273 -13.04 -0.25 -5.77
CA TYR A 273 -13.87 -0.19 -4.57
C TYR A 273 -13.17 -0.79 -3.37
N TYR A 274 -13.37 -0.15 -2.23
CA TYR A 274 -12.90 -0.60 -0.92
C TYR A 274 -14.07 -0.58 0.06
N ILE A 275 -14.22 -1.65 0.84
CA ILE A 275 -15.26 -1.71 1.87
C ILE A 275 -14.62 -1.96 3.22
N CYS A 276 -14.85 -1.04 4.17
CA CYS A 276 -14.46 -1.21 5.55
C CYS A 276 -15.64 -1.81 6.33
N ALA A 277 -15.44 -2.98 6.93
CA ALA A 277 -16.43 -3.65 7.77
C ALA A 277 -15.75 -4.36 8.94
N GLY A 278 -16.24 -4.13 10.16
CA GLY A 278 -15.57 -4.64 11.36
C GLY A 278 -14.13 -4.15 11.45
N ALA A 279 -13.17 -5.06 11.48
CA ALA A 279 -11.73 -4.75 11.52
C ALA A 279 -11.02 -4.91 10.15
N ARG A 280 -11.76 -5.15 9.07
CA ARG A 280 -11.20 -5.44 7.74
C ARG A 280 -11.47 -4.33 6.75
N VAL A 281 -10.50 -4.14 5.83
CA VAL A 281 -10.68 -3.43 4.57
C VAL A 281 -10.64 -4.45 3.44
N MET A 282 -11.72 -4.55 2.70
CA MET A 282 -11.85 -5.45 1.55
C MET A 282 -11.61 -4.65 0.28
N ASP A 283 -10.68 -5.11 -0.55
CA ASP A 283 -10.29 -4.48 -1.82
C ASP A 283 -10.93 -5.22 -3.00
N PHE A 284 -11.71 -4.50 -3.79
CA PHE A 284 -12.38 -4.99 -4.99
C PHE A 284 -11.86 -4.28 -6.25
N GLY A 285 -10.63 -3.77 -6.21
CA GLY A 285 -9.97 -3.19 -7.37
C GLY A 285 -9.65 -4.23 -8.43
N GLY A 286 -9.48 -3.77 -9.69
CA GLY A 286 -9.06 -4.61 -10.80
C GLY A 286 -10.18 -5.39 -11.52
N SER A 287 -11.40 -5.41 -11.00
CA SER A 287 -12.54 -6.02 -11.69
C SER A 287 -13.06 -5.14 -12.83
N THR A 288 -13.49 -5.78 -13.91
CA THR A 288 -13.77 -5.06 -15.17
C THR A 288 -15.23 -4.69 -15.38
N GLU A 289 -16.18 -5.23 -14.61
CA GLU A 289 -17.61 -4.99 -14.78
C GLU A 289 -18.32 -4.81 -13.43
N LEU A 290 -19.31 -3.92 -13.39
CA LEU A 290 -20.09 -3.65 -12.19
C LEU A 290 -20.73 -4.91 -11.62
N GLU A 291 -21.30 -5.76 -12.45
CA GLU A 291 -21.94 -7.02 -12.02
C GLU A 291 -20.95 -7.94 -11.30
N GLN A 292 -19.71 -8.02 -11.77
CA GLN A 292 -18.68 -8.82 -11.11
C GLN A 292 -18.28 -8.23 -9.76
N ILE A 293 -18.09 -6.91 -9.70
CA ILE A 293 -17.79 -6.22 -8.44
C ILE A 293 -18.92 -6.49 -7.44
N LEU A 294 -20.17 -6.34 -7.86
CA LEU A 294 -21.33 -6.62 -7.00
C LEU A 294 -21.37 -8.08 -6.55
N MET A 295 -21.03 -9.03 -7.41
CA MET A 295 -20.97 -10.45 -7.05
C MET A 295 -19.86 -10.74 -6.04
N LEU A 296 -18.67 -10.14 -6.20
CA LEU A 296 -17.58 -10.25 -5.24
C LEU A 296 -17.98 -9.69 -3.89
N ILE A 297 -18.57 -8.50 -3.87
CA ILE A 297 -19.05 -7.85 -2.65
C ILE A 297 -20.18 -8.68 -2.01
N ASP A 298 -21.10 -9.26 -2.78
CA ASP A 298 -22.18 -10.11 -2.24
C ASP A 298 -21.65 -11.26 -1.40
N VAL A 299 -20.58 -11.92 -1.87
CA VAL A 299 -19.98 -13.04 -1.13
C VAL A 299 -19.48 -12.59 0.24
N GLU A 300 -18.88 -11.40 0.33
CA GLU A 300 -18.40 -10.86 1.60
C GLU A 300 -19.55 -10.37 2.51
N MET A 301 -20.53 -9.69 1.92
CA MET A 301 -21.66 -9.13 2.67
C MET A 301 -22.59 -10.20 3.24
N GLN A 302 -22.71 -11.39 2.62
CA GLN A 302 -23.52 -12.50 3.15
C GLN A 302 -23.01 -13.01 4.50
N ALA A 303 -21.74 -12.82 4.82
CA ALA A 303 -21.14 -13.19 6.10
C ALA A 303 -21.32 -12.14 7.21
N LEU A 304 -21.85 -10.96 6.90
CA LEU A 304 -22.00 -9.83 7.82
C LEU A 304 -23.43 -9.67 8.30
N ASP A 305 -23.60 -9.07 9.50
CA ASP A 305 -24.90 -8.59 9.95
C ASP A 305 -25.42 -7.53 8.97
N PRO A 306 -26.61 -7.68 8.37
CA PRO A 306 -27.20 -6.71 7.46
C PRO A 306 -27.31 -5.29 8.03
N ASN A 307 -27.40 -5.14 9.36
CA ASN A 307 -27.47 -3.86 10.06
C ASN A 307 -26.10 -3.30 10.47
N MET A 308 -25.00 -4.00 10.20
CA MET A 308 -23.68 -3.52 10.50
C MET A 308 -23.37 -2.23 9.72
N ASP A 309 -22.75 -1.25 10.40
CA ASP A 309 -22.22 -0.07 9.74
C ASP A 309 -20.97 -0.42 8.96
N ILE A 310 -20.95 -0.05 7.70
CA ILE A 310 -19.81 -0.20 6.79
C ILE A 310 -19.48 1.13 6.12
N ILE A 311 -18.26 1.25 5.63
CA ILE A 311 -17.87 2.36 4.75
C ILE A 311 -17.58 1.78 3.38
N VAL A 312 -18.22 2.32 2.36
CA VAL A 312 -17.91 2.06 0.95
C VAL A 312 -17.09 3.22 0.42
N VAL A 313 -15.93 2.94 -0.14
CA VAL A 313 -15.07 3.91 -0.81
C VAL A 313 -14.93 3.51 -2.26
N GLY A 314 -15.34 4.40 -3.16
CA GLY A 314 -15.09 4.28 -4.59
C GLY A 314 -13.98 5.25 -4.98
N ALA A 315 -13.00 4.80 -5.76
CA ALA A 315 -11.91 5.63 -6.23
C ALA A 315 -11.73 5.51 -7.74
N LYS A 316 -11.46 6.63 -8.42
CA LYS A 316 -11.11 6.57 -9.85
C LYS A 316 -9.87 5.72 -10.04
N SER A 317 -9.92 4.85 -11.03
CA SER A 317 -8.73 4.12 -11.46
C SER A 317 -7.71 5.12 -11.99
N SER A 318 -6.49 5.08 -11.47
CA SER A 318 -5.37 5.81 -12.05
C SER A 318 -4.97 5.14 -13.38
N LEU A 319 -4.78 5.95 -14.39
CA LEU A 319 -4.26 5.52 -15.71
C LEU A 319 -2.81 5.08 -15.59
#